data_b6cf704af08e90912768258347766e34
#
_entry.id   b6cf704af08e90912768258347766e34
#
_cell.length_a   1.000
_cell.length_b   1.000
_cell.length_c   1.000
_cell.angle_alpha   90.00
_cell.angle_beta   90.00
_cell.angle_gamma   90.00
#
_symmetry.space_group_name_H-M   'P 1'
#
loop_
_entity.id
_entity.type
_entity.pdbx_description
1 polymer ?
#
loop_
_entity_poly.entity_id
_entity_poly.type
_entity_poly.pdbx_seq_one_letter_code
_entity_poly.pdbx_strand_id
1 'polypeptide(L)'
;MCIRDRPELIDEQKFQKDKKIIVYCAKGVLSDEIAENLALKGYEAYNLKGGYFQWLKEEMSKVVSDDYLKQVEEGITKRFRVPLLSRFVKAIKDYKLISNGDKIAVCMSGGKDSFLMAKLFQEYHKYSKEKFDLKFVVMDPGYNKQNRNIIEENARRLNIPIEIFESDIFESVYGVEKSPCYLCARMRRGYLYNYAKNVGCNKIALGHHYDDVIETILMGMLYGAQVQTMMPKLKSTNFEGMQLIRPLYLIREDDIKAWRDAYDLHFIQCACKFTDTCTTCRPDGQNRSKRQATKELIRMLKKESPDVEKCIFRSVENVNLDTVIAYKKGGKTHNFLDSYDE
;
A
#
# COMPACT_ATOMS: atom_id res chain seq x y z
N MET A 1 -11.96 14.53 10.25
CA MET A 1 -10.57 14.44 10.75
C MET A 1 -10.45 13.15 11.54
N CYS A 2 -9.54 12.24 11.21
CA CYS A 2 -9.33 11.02 11.98
C CYS A 2 -8.36 11.34 13.11
N ILE A 3 -8.85 11.40 14.35
CA ILE A 3 -8.01 11.60 15.54
C ILE A 3 -7.68 10.19 16.06
N ARG A 4 -6.74 9.52 15.42
CA ARG A 4 -6.37 8.17 15.78
C ARG A 4 -5.25 8.11 16.80
N ASP A 5 -4.50 9.20 16.97
CA ASP A 5 -3.16 9.08 17.50
C ASP A 5 -2.89 9.87 18.78
N ARG A 6 -3.77 10.76 19.23
CA ARG A 6 -3.58 11.55 20.46
C ARG A 6 -4.88 12.20 20.96
N PRO A 7 -5.66 11.56 21.84
CA PRO A 7 -6.83 12.18 22.47
C PRO A 7 -6.48 13.46 23.24
N GLU A 8 -5.27 13.52 23.82
CA GLU A 8 -4.74 14.66 24.56
C GLU A 8 -4.34 15.86 23.70
N LEU A 9 -4.21 15.70 22.38
CA LEU A 9 -3.86 16.78 21.44
C LEU A 9 -5.06 17.34 20.67
N ILE A 10 -6.26 17.12 21.15
CA ILE A 10 -7.45 17.82 20.63
C ILE A 10 -7.32 19.28 21.06
N ASP A 11 -6.64 20.06 20.24
CA ASP A 11 -6.56 21.51 20.40
C ASP A 11 -7.95 22.09 20.10
N GLU A 12 -8.68 22.39 21.18
CA GLU A 12 -10.05 22.88 21.16
C GLU A 12 -10.21 24.17 20.34
N GLN A 13 -9.15 24.96 20.24
CA GLN A 13 -9.16 26.20 19.45
C GLN A 13 -9.27 25.95 17.92
N LYS A 14 -9.06 24.71 17.46
CA LYS A 14 -9.17 24.35 16.04
C LYS A 14 -10.57 23.96 15.60
N PHE A 15 -11.50 23.73 16.53
CA PHE A 15 -12.86 23.37 16.20
C PHE A 15 -13.78 24.59 16.15
N GLN A 16 -14.55 24.70 15.07
CA GLN A 16 -15.58 25.74 14.95
C GLN A 16 -16.81 25.28 15.74
N LYS A 17 -17.29 26.13 16.68
CA LYS A 17 -18.42 25.78 17.57
C LYS A 17 -19.76 25.66 16.87
N ASP A 18 -19.87 26.18 15.64
CA ASP A 18 -21.04 26.12 14.79
C ASP A 18 -21.13 24.85 13.93
N LYS A 19 -20.13 23.97 14.03
CA LYS A 19 -20.07 22.72 13.25
C LYS A 19 -20.26 21.49 14.12
N LYS A 20 -21.01 20.53 13.59
CA LYS A 20 -21.13 19.17 14.18
C LYS A 20 -19.82 18.44 14.08
N ILE A 21 -19.36 17.88 15.21
CA ILE A 21 -18.16 17.09 15.31
C ILE A 21 -18.56 15.63 15.45
N ILE A 22 -18.12 14.79 14.53
CA ILE A 22 -18.29 13.33 14.63
C ILE A 22 -16.95 12.72 15.02
N VAL A 23 -16.92 12.12 16.20
CA VAL A 23 -15.77 11.41 16.73
C VAL A 23 -15.96 9.92 16.49
N TYR A 24 -14.93 9.24 16.00
CA TYR A 24 -14.98 7.81 15.81
C TYR A 24 -13.63 7.13 16.03
N CYS A 25 -13.68 5.91 16.52
CA CYS A 25 -12.55 4.97 16.54
C CYS A 25 -12.94 3.67 15.84
N ALA A 26 -12.07 2.69 15.82
CA ALA A 26 -12.34 1.43 15.12
C ALA A 26 -13.63 0.74 15.59
N LYS A 27 -13.89 0.71 16.91
CA LYS A 27 -15.04 0.01 17.54
C LYS A 27 -16.06 0.93 18.21
N GLY A 28 -15.83 2.24 18.24
CA GLY A 28 -16.72 3.22 18.87
C GLY A 28 -16.60 3.36 20.40
N VAL A 29 -15.68 2.63 21.05
CA VAL A 29 -15.54 2.64 22.52
C VAL A 29 -14.69 3.84 22.99
N LEU A 30 -13.48 4.00 22.45
CA LEU A 30 -12.59 5.11 22.83
C LEU A 30 -13.12 6.48 22.36
N SER A 31 -13.88 6.52 21.29
CA SER A 31 -14.47 7.74 20.76
C SER A 31 -15.69 8.21 21.53
N ASP A 32 -16.29 7.37 22.36
CA ASP A 32 -17.45 7.71 23.18
C ASP A 32 -17.06 8.72 24.27
N GLU A 33 -16.05 8.37 25.05
CA GLU A 33 -15.49 9.24 26.08
C GLU A 33 -15.02 10.60 25.53
N ILE A 34 -14.42 10.59 24.33
CA ILE A 34 -13.96 11.81 23.69
C ILE A 34 -15.14 12.67 23.22
N ALA A 35 -16.19 12.07 22.68
CA ALA A 35 -17.39 12.81 22.26
C ALA A 35 -18.11 13.43 23.47
N GLU A 36 -18.21 12.72 24.60
CA GLU A 36 -18.76 13.23 25.85
C GLU A 36 -17.95 14.41 26.39
N ASN A 37 -16.63 14.30 26.42
CA ASN A 37 -15.74 15.37 26.86
C ASN A 37 -15.87 16.63 25.99
N LEU A 38 -16.00 16.49 24.69
CA LEU A 38 -16.25 17.63 23.79
C LEU A 38 -17.62 18.25 24.00
N ALA A 39 -18.65 17.42 24.24
CA ALA A 39 -20.01 17.89 24.53
C ALA A 39 -20.05 18.69 25.84
N LEU A 40 -19.36 18.25 26.91
CA LEU A 40 -19.22 18.97 28.16
C LEU A 40 -18.54 20.34 28.00
N LYS A 41 -17.70 20.50 26.97
CA LYS A 41 -17.02 21.76 26.62
C LYS A 41 -17.84 22.66 25.68
N GLY A 42 -19.09 22.27 25.39
CA GLY A 42 -20.03 23.06 24.60
C GLY A 42 -19.90 22.92 23.10
N TYR A 43 -19.27 21.84 22.63
CA TYR A 43 -19.28 21.47 21.21
C TYR A 43 -20.45 20.54 20.89
N GLU A 44 -21.02 20.64 19.68
CA GLU A 44 -22.01 19.69 19.17
C GLU A 44 -21.26 18.44 18.69
N ALA A 45 -20.90 17.53 19.62
CA ALA A 45 -20.07 16.35 19.36
C ALA A 45 -20.89 15.06 19.48
N TYR A 46 -20.65 14.14 18.57
CA TYR A 46 -21.35 12.84 18.47
C TYR A 46 -20.34 11.71 18.34
N ASN A 47 -20.59 10.59 19.02
CA ASN A 47 -19.87 9.36 18.78
C ASN A 47 -20.51 8.59 17.64
N LEU A 48 -19.71 8.03 16.74
CA LEU A 48 -20.18 7.08 15.73
C LEU A 48 -20.40 5.71 16.39
N LYS A 49 -21.66 5.37 16.68
CA LYS A 49 -22.03 4.12 17.35
C LYS A 49 -21.53 2.90 16.59
N GLY A 50 -20.83 1.99 17.29
CA GLY A 50 -20.17 0.82 16.68
C GLY A 50 -18.88 1.15 15.94
N GLY A 51 -18.48 2.43 15.89
CA GLY A 51 -17.24 2.91 15.30
C GLY A 51 -17.19 2.80 13.78
N TYR A 52 -15.99 3.03 13.26
CA TYR A 52 -15.73 3.00 11.82
C TYR A 52 -16.11 1.67 11.15
N PHE A 53 -15.91 0.55 11.82
CA PHE A 53 -16.21 -0.75 11.24
C PHE A 53 -17.71 -1.02 11.07
N GLN A 54 -18.54 -0.60 12.02
CA GLN A 54 -19.99 -0.77 11.91
C GLN A 54 -20.55 0.12 10.80
N TRP A 55 -20.15 1.39 10.78
CA TRP A 55 -20.52 2.31 9.71
C TRP A 55 -20.08 1.80 8.33
N LEU A 56 -18.85 1.29 8.22
CA LEU A 56 -18.34 0.73 6.98
C LEU A 56 -19.18 -0.47 6.51
N LYS A 57 -19.56 -1.35 7.42
CA LYS A 57 -20.44 -2.50 7.11
C LYS A 57 -21.81 -2.04 6.57
N GLU A 58 -22.38 -1.00 7.16
CA GLU A 58 -23.67 -0.45 6.72
C GLU A 58 -23.57 0.23 5.34
N GLU A 59 -22.51 1.03 5.11
CA GLU A 59 -22.27 1.61 3.79
C GLU A 59 -22.05 0.55 2.70
N MET A 60 -21.30 -0.50 3.02
CA MET A 60 -21.01 -1.58 2.07
C MET A 60 -22.21 -2.49 1.80
N SER A 61 -23.20 -2.53 2.70
CA SER A 61 -24.43 -3.30 2.49
C SER A 61 -25.43 -2.60 1.55
N LYS A 62 -25.22 -1.32 1.25
CA LYS A 62 -26.01 -0.61 0.25
C LYS A 62 -25.83 -1.30 -1.10
N VAL A 63 -26.94 -1.69 -1.72
CA VAL A 63 -26.98 -2.50 -2.95
C VAL A 63 -26.09 -1.89 -4.02
N VAL A 64 -25.09 -2.67 -4.45
CA VAL A 64 -24.23 -2.31 -5.58
C VAL A 64 -25.02 -2.60 -6.84
N SER A 65 -25.47 -1.59 -7.55
CA SER A 65 -26.07 -1.74 -8.87
C SER A 65 -24.97 -2.04 -9.92
N ASP A 66 -25.34 -2.72 -11.00
CA ASP A 66 -24.45 -2.92 -12.16
C ASP A 66 -23.94 -1.57 -12.71
N ASP A 67 -24.71 -0.52 -12.54
CA ASP A 67 -24.34 0.85 -12.89
C ASP A 67 -23.14 1.37 -12.08
N TYR A 68 -23.02 1.02 -10.80
CA TYR A 68 -21.89 1.44 -9.98
C TYR A 68 -20.57 0.83 -10.48
N LEU A 69 -20.56 -0.49 -10.71
CA LEU A 69 -19.37 -1.17 -11.24
C LEU A 69 -18.95 -0.58 -12.59
N LYS A 70 -19.93 -0.35 -13.47
CA LYS A 70 -19.71 0.28 -14.77
C LYS A 70 -19.10 1.68 -14.62
N GLN A 71 -19.59 2.51 -13.69
CA GLN A 71 -19.04 3.84 -13.41
C GLN A 71 -17.58 3.76 -12.95
N VAL A 72 -17.22 2.81 -12.07
CA VAL A 72 -15.85 2.61 -11.62
C VAL A 72 -14.94 2.22 -12.79
N GLU A 73 -15.37 1.30 -13.65
CA GLU A 73 -14.60 0.83 -14.81
C GLU A 73 -14.45 1.93 -15.88
N GLU A 74 -15.52 2.63 -16.18
CA GLU A 74 -15.47 3.80 -17.07
C GLU A 74 -14.58 4.91 -16.52
N GLY A 75 -14.57 5.07 -15.20
CA GLY A 75 -13.70 6.03 -14.56
C GLY A 75 -12.22 5.74 -14.77
N ILE A 76 -11.81 4.48 -14.70
CA ILE A 76 -10.43 4.06 -14.98
C ILE A 76 -10.05 4.35 -16.44
N THR A 77 -10.97 4.11 -17.37
CA THR A 77 -10.70 4.26 -18.81
C THR A 77 -10.88 5.69 -19.34
N LYS A 78 -11.63 6.53 -18.62
CA LYS A 78 -11.93 7.94 -18.98
C LYS A 78 -11.23 8.92 -18.03
N ARG A 79 -11.82 9.19 -16.87
CA ARG A 79 -11.36 10.21 -15.91
C ARG A 79 -9.96 9.97 -15.40
N PHE A 80 -9.65 8.73 -15.00
CA PHE A 80 -8.37 8.33 -14.43
C PHE A 80 -7.42 7.65 -15.44
N ARG A 81 -7.75 7.76 -16.74
CA ARG A 81 -6.93 7.12 -17.78
C ARG A 81 -5.47 7.55 -17.73
N VAL A 82 -5.20 8.84 -17.67
CA VAL A 82 -3.84 9.37 -17.70
C VAL A 82 -3.10 9.08 -16.39
N PRO A 83 -3.64 9.43 -15.20
CA PRO A 83 -2.91 9.24 -13.95
C PRO A 83 -2.79 7.78 -13.52
N LEU A 84 -3.70 6.89 -13.90
CA LEU A 84 -3.69 5.49 -13.48
C LEU A 84 -3.40 4.53 -14.64
N LEU A 85 -4.33 4.37 -15.59
CA LEU A 85 -4.22 3.32 -16.61
C LEU A 85 -3.00 3.51 -17.53
N SER A 86 -2.77 4.74 -18.03
CA SER A 86 -1.62 5.01 -18.90
C SER A 86 -0.29 4.81 -18.18
N ARG A 87 -0.19 5.17 -16.90
CA ARG A 87 1.02 4.93 -16.09
C ARG A 87 1.22 3.46 -15.77
N PHE A 88 0.14 2.72 -15.54
CA PHE A 88 0.17 1.27 -15.38
C PHE A 88 0.72 0.58 -16.63
N VAL A 89 0.14 0.91 -17.79
CA VAL A 89 0.57 0.38 -19.10
C VAL A 89 2.03 0.77 -19.39
N LYS A 90 2.40 2.01 -19.08
CA LYS A 90 3.79 2.49 -19.23
C LYS A 90 4.74 1.67 -18.37
N ALA A 91 4.44 1.42 -17.10
CA ALA A 91 5.28 0.59 -16.23
C ALA A 91 5.44 -0.84 -16.77
N ILE A 92 4.35 -1.45 -17.27
CA ILE A 92 4.40 -2.78 -17.88
C ILE A 92 5.36 -2.80 -19.06
N LYS A 93 5.28 -1.82 -19.94
CA LYS A 93 6.08 -1.75 -21.18
C LYS A 93 7.55 -1.41 -20.89
N ASP A 94 7.80 -0.32 -20.15
CA ASP A 94 9.15 0.19 -19.88
C ASP A 94 10.00 -0.85 -19.12
N TYR A 95 9.39 -1.52 -18.13
CA TYR A 95 10.09 -2.51 -17.32
C TYR A 95 9.87 -3.95 -17.78
N LYS A 96 9.16 -4.16 -18.91
CA LYS A 96 8.85 -5.50 -19.47
C LYS A 96 8.32 -6.45 -18.39
N LEU A 97 7.27 -6.01 -17.67
CA LEU A 97 6.75 -6.73 -16.52
C LEU A 97 5.98 -7.98 -16.91
N ILE A 98 5.32 -7.97 -18.08
CA ILE A 98 4.46 -9.04 -18.57
C ILE A 98 5.00 -9.54 -19.92
N SER A 99 4.91 -10.84 -20.13
CA SER A 99 5.25 -11.54 -21.37
C SER A 99 4.13 -12.52 -21.75
N ASN A 100 4.09 -12.93 -23.01
CA ASN A 100 3.16 -13.98 -23.45
C ASN A 100 3.36 -15.27 -22.65
N GLY A 101 2.26 -15.88 -22.23
CA GLY A 101 2.24 -17.13 -21.47
C GLY A 101 2.45 -16.93 -19.95
N ASP A 102 2.60 -15.70 -19.46
CA ASP A 102 2.69 -15.47 -18.02
C ASP A 102 1.40 -15.86 -17.30
N LYS A 103 1.55 -16.40 -16.10
CA LYS A 103 0.47 -16.63 -15.15
C LYS A 103 0.78 -15.83 -13.88
N ILE A 104 -0.01 -14.80 -13.63
CA ILE A 104 0.30 -13.76 -12.63
C ILE A 104 -0.63 -13.89 -11.45
N ALA A 105 -0.08 -14.12 -10.25
CA ALA A 105 -0.80 -13.99 -9.00
C ALA A 105 -0.80 -12.52 -8.57
N VAL A 106 -1.95 -11.86 -8.67
CA VAL A 106 -2.18 -10.50 -8.21
C VAL A 106 -2.44 -10.54 -6.71
N CYS A 107 -1.44 -10.15 -5.91
CA CYS A 107 -1.48 -10.28 -4.46
C CYS A 107 -2.27 -9.11 -3.85
N MET A 108 -3.38 -9.43 -3.23
CA MET A 108 -4.29 -8.46 -2.63
C MET A 108 -4.15 -8.46 -1.10
N SER A 109 -3.85 -7.29 -0.53
CA SER A 109 -3.70 -7.09 0.91
C SER A 109 -4.95 -6.54 1.59
N GLY A 110 -6.01 -6.27 0.83
CA GLY A 110 -7.21 -5.59 1.31
C GLY A 110 -7.13 -4.05 1.31
N GLY A 111 -5.97 -3.48 1.04
CA GLY A 111 -5.78 -2.02 0.93
C GLY A 111 -6.09 -1.47 -0.46
N LYS A 112 -6.30 -0.13 -0.53
CA LYS A 112 -6.63 0.62 -1.75
C LYS A 112 -5.74 0.31 -2.95
N ASP A 113 -4.43 0.17 -2.70
CA ASP A 113 -3.43 -0.03 -3.76
C ASP A 113 -3.60 -1.39 -4.45
N SER A 114 -3.83 -2.43 -3.66
CA SER A 114 -4.01 -3.79 -4.18
C SER A 114 -5.32 -3.95 -4.95
N PHE A 115 -6.40 -3.29 -4.52
CA PHE A 115 -7.68 -3.31 -5.24
C PHE A 115 -7.62 -2.51 -6.54
N LEU A 116 -6.97 -1.33 -6.53
CA LEU A 116 -6.74 -0.59 -7.77
C LEU A 116 -5.88 -1.41 -8.74
N MET A 117 -4.80 -2.04 -8.25
CA MET A 117 -3.95 -2.91 -9.07
C MET A 117 -4.77 -4.02 -9.75
N ALA A 118 -5.66 -4.66 -9.00
CA ALA A 118 -6.53 -5.71 -9.53
C ALA A 118 -7.46 -5.17 -10.64
N LYS A 119 -8.10 -4.01 -10.44
CA LYS A 119 -8.95 -3.38 -11.47
C LYS A 119 -8.15 -2.96 -12.70
N LEU A 120 -6.95 -2.40 -12.53
CA LEU A 120 -6.08 -2.04 -13.65
C LEU A 120 -5.63 -3.27 -14.44
N PHE A 121 -5.35 -4.40 -13.77
CA PHE A 121 -5.08 -5.66 -14.44
C PHE A 121 -6.28 -6.17 -15.23
N GLN A 122 -7.50 -6.12 -14.68
CA GLN A 122 -8.71 -6.51 -15.39
C GLN A 122 -8.90 -5.65 -16.65
N GLU A 123 -8.73 -4.32 -16.53
CA GLU A 123 -8.84 -3.42 -17.68
C GLU A 123 -7.73 -3.65 -18.70
N TYR A 124 -6.48 -3.79 -18.27
CA TYR A 124 -5.36 -4.05 -19.18
C TYR A 124 -5.53 -5.39 -19.92
N HIS A 125 -6.00 -6.42 -19.23
CA HIS A 125 -6.21 -7.75 -19.82
C HIS A 125 -7.23 -7.74 -20.97
N LYS A 126 -8.26 -6.87 -20.90
CA LYS A 126 -9.28 -6.74 -21.98
C LYS A 126 -8.69 -6.30 -23.32
N TYR A 127 -7.61 -5.48 -23.29
CA TYR A 127 -7.06 -4.83 -24.49
C TYR A 127 -5.58 -5.16 -24.74
N SER A 128 -4.97 -5.99 -23.92
CA SER A 128 -3.57 -6.38 -24.05
C SER A 128 -3.35 -7.23 -25.30
N LYS A 129 -2.21 -6.99 -25.98
CA LYS A 129 -1.73 -7.85 -27.06
C LYS A 129 -1.05 -9.11 -26.52
N GLU A 130 -0.44 -9.01 -25.35
CA GLU A 130 0.16 -10.12 -24.63
C GLU A 130 -0.95 -11.01 -24.06
N LYS A 131 -0.84 -12.32 -24.30
CA LYS A 131 -1.74 -13.32 -23.69
C LYS A 131 -1.13 -13.78 -22.37
N PHE A 132 -1.83 -13.58 -21.28
CA PHE A 132 -1.42 -13.99 -19.94
C PHE A 132 -2.65 -14.29 -19.08
N ASP A 133 -2.46 -15.07 -18.03
CA ASP A 133 -3.52 -15.42 -17.08
C ASP A 133 -3.40 -14.63 -15.78
N LEU A 134 -4.51 -14.36 -15.14
CA LEU A 134 -4.59 -13.66 -13.85
C LEU A 134 -5.24 -14.54 -12.79
N LYS A 135 -4.66 -14.57 -11.61
CA LYS A 135 -5.28 -15.04 -10.36
C LYS A 135 -5.21 -13.96 -9.32
N PHE A 136 -6.35 -13.62 -8.73
CA PHE A 136 -6.42 -12.61 -7.66
C PHE A 136 -6.39 -13.32 -6.32
N VAL A 137 -5.30 -13.13 -5.57
CA VAL A 137 -4.99 -13.95 -4.41
C VAL A 137 -4.94 -13.08 -3.16
N VAL A 138 -5.70 -13.44 -2.15
CA VAL A 138 -5.67 -12.85 -0.82
C VAL A 138 -5.03 -13.85 0.14
N MET A 139 -3.93 -13.47 0.76
CA MET A 139 -3.38 -14.23 1.87
C MET A 139 -4.00 -13.71 3.17
N ASP A 140 -4.71 -14.58 3.87
CA ASP A 140 -5.24 -14.30 5.19
C ASP A 140 -4.20 -14.71 6.25
N PRO A 141 -3.53 -13.76 6.93
CA PRO A 141 -2.54 -14.05 7.95
C PRO A 141 -3.18 -14.27 9.34
N GLY A 142 -4.48 -14.48 9.41
CA GLY A 142 -5.31 -14.54 10.62
C GLY A 142 -6.11 -13.26 10.84
N TYR A 143 -6.73 -12.73 9.82
CA TYR A 143 -7.60 -11.56 9.93
C TYR A 143 -8.73 -11.78 10.94
N ASN A 144 -9.17 -10.71 11.58
CA ASN A 144 -10.46 -10.74 12.26
C ASN A 144 -11.59 -10.82 11.23
N LYS A 145 -12.76 -11.33 11.67
CA LYS A 145 -13.94 -11.49 10.80
C LYS A 145 -14.35 -10.19 10.09
N GLN A 146 -14.17 -9.04 10.74
CA GLN A 146 -14.53 -7.74 10.17
C GLN A 146 -13.64 -7.37 8.99
N ASN A 147 -12.32 -7.50 9.13
CA ASN A 147 -11.36 -7.22 8.05
C ASN A 147 -11.57 -8.17 6.86
N ARG A 148 -11.82 -9.46 7.13
CA ARG A 148 -12.10 -10.44 6.09
C ARG A 148 -13.38 -10.10 5.32
N ASN A 149 -14.46 -9.79 6.01
CA ASN A 149 -15.72 -9.37 5.39
C ASN A 149 -15.54 -8.11 4.51
N ILE A 150 -14.75 -7.14 4.94
CA ILE A 150 -14.47 -5.93 4.15
C ILE A 150 -13.73 -6.28 2.85
N ILE A 151 -12.78 -7.20 2.90
CA ILE A 151 -12.03 -7.64 1.70
C ILE A 151 -12.97 -8.35 0.73
N GLU A 152 -13.75 -9.31 1.21
CA GLU A 152 -14.68 -10.09 0.40
C GLU A 152 -15.77 -9.20 -0.22
N GLU A 153 -16.32 -8.27 0.56
CA GLU A 153 -17.33 -7.34 0.07
C GLU A 153 -16.78 -6.36 -0.97
N ASN A 154 -15.58 -5.81 -0.77
CA ASN A 154 -14.93 -4.99 -1.79
C ASN A 154 -14.65 -5.77 -3.08
N ALA A 155 -14.22 -7.03 -2.95
CA ALA A 155 -13.99 -7.89 -4.10
C ALA A 155 -15.29 -8.13 -4.88
N ARG A 156 -16.39 -8.40 -4.16
CA ARG A 156 -17.73 -8.54 -4.75
C ARG A 156 -18.19 -7.26 -5.44
N ARG A 157 -18.09 -6.10 -4.75
CA ARG A 157 -18.48 -4.78 -5.30
C ARG A 157 -17.72 -4.42 -6.57
N LEU A 158 -16.45 -4.76 -6.63
CA LEU A 158 -15.56 -4.45 -7.76
C LEU A 158 -15.47 -5.58 -8.79
N ASN A 159 -16.26 -6.65 -8.62
CA ASN A 159 -16.25 -7.85 -9.47
C ASN A 159 -14.84 -8.40 -9.70
N ILE A 160 -14.11 -8.63 -8.58
CA ILE A 160 -12.78 -9.22 -8.60
C ILE A 160 -12.88 -10.64 -8.02
N PRO A 161 -12.63 -11.69 -8.83
CA PRO A 161 -12.71 -13.09 -8.40
C PRO A 161 -11.50 -13.45 -7.54
N ILE A 162 -11.58 -13.21 -6.23
CA ILE A 162 -10.49 -13.49 -5.29
C ILE A 162 -10.47 -14.95 -4.84
N GLU A 163 -9.27 -15.51 -4.74
CA GLU A 163 -8.98 -16.77 -4.06
C GLU A 163 -8.32 -16.44 -2.71
N ILE A 164 -8.91 -16.89 -1.59
CA ILE A 164 -8.37 -16.63 -0.26
C ILE A 164 -7.70 -17.90 0.27
N PHE A 165 -6.45 -17.79 0.72
CA PHE A 165 -5.76 -18.85 1.44
C PHE A 165 -5.31 -18.37 2.81
N GLU A 166 -5.35 -19.26 3.78
CA GLU A 166 -5.04 -18.96 5.17
C GLU A 166 -3.57 -19.27 5.48
N SER A 167 -3.02 -18.53 6.45
CA SER A 167 -1.68 -18.76 7.00
C SER A 167 -1.67 -18.39 8.48
N ASP A 168 -0.78 -19.00 9.22
CA ASP A 168 -0.57 -18.84 10.66
C ASP A 168 0.44 -17.73 11.03
N ILE A 169 0.68 -16.80 10.10
CA ILE A 169 1.74 -15.79 10.27
C ILE A 169 1.55 -14.95 11.53
N PHE A 170 0.32 -14.54 11.83
CA PHE A 170 0.07 -13.73 13.02
C PHE A 170 0.34 -14.49 14.32
N GLU A 171 0.09 -15.79 14.35
CA GLU A 171 0.40 -16.63 15.48
C GLU A 171 1.92 -16.83 15.61
N SER A 172 2.59 -17.08 14.49
CA SER A 172 4.05 -17.28 14.43
C SER A 172 4.88 -16.04 14.80
N VAL A 173 4.33 -14.84 14.60
CA VAL A 173 5.01 -13.56 14.91
C VAL A 173 4.60 -13.02 16.28
N TYR A 174 3.61 -13.63 16.92
CA TYR A 174 3.16 -13.23 18.26
C TYR A 174 4.27 -13.49 19.29
N GLY A 175 4.61 -12.46 20.08
CA GLY A 175 5.66 -12.54 21.10
C GLY A 175 7.09 -12.29 20.61
N VAL A 176 7.31 -12.00 19.32
CA VAL A 176 8.63 -11.62 18.82
C VAL A 176 8.91 -10.15 19.13
N GLU A 177 9.87 -9.91 20.05
CA GLU A 177 10.21 -8.55 20.51
C GLU A 177 10.98 -7.72 19.46
N LYS A 178 11.87 -8.36 18.68
CA LYS A 178 12.72 -7.66 17.70
C LYS A 178 12.10 -7.65 16.30
N SER A 179 11.67 -6.47 15.84
CA SER A 179 11.22 -6.22 14.45
C SER A 179 10.10 -7.17 13.94
N PRO A 180 8.98 -7.33 14.66
CA PRO A 180 7.91 -8.26 14.27
C PRO A 180 7.35 -7.93 12.87
N CYS A 181 7.28 -6.65 12.50
CA CYS A 181 6.83 -6.21 11.17
C CYS A 181 7.76 -6.68 10.04
N TYR A 182 9.07 -6.68 10.26
CA TYR A 182 10.02 -7.19 9.26
C TYR A 182 9.86 -8.69 9.05
N LEU A 183 9.77 -9.46 10.14
CA LEU A 183 9.55 -10.90 10.09
C LEU A 183 8.23 -11.22 9.39
N CYS A 184 7.15 -10.57 9.79
CA CYS A 184 5.83 -10.71 9.16
C CYS A 184 5.89 -10.44 7.64
N ALA A 185 6.54 -9.34 7.22
CA ALA A 185 6.67 -9.02 5.80
C ALA A 185 7.49 -10.05 5.02
N ARG A 186 8.53 -10.62 5.65
CA ARG A 186 9.37 -11.68 5.07
C ARG A 186 8.58 -12.98 4.92
N MET A 187 7.88 -13.41 5.96
CA MET A 187 7.04 -14.61 5.94
C MET A 187 5.93 -14.48 4.92
N ARG A 188 5.19 -13.36 4.91
CA ARG A 188 4.14 -13.10 3.91
C ARG A 188 4.64 -13.30 2.48
N ARG A 189 5.82 -12.83 2.19
CA ARG A 189 6.40 -12.97 0.85
C ARG A 189 6.69 -14.42 0.50
N GLY A 190 7.22 -15.20 1.46
CA GLY A 190 7.45 -16.63 1.31
C GLY A 190 6.16 -17.41 1.02
N TYR A 191 5.13 -17.18 1.81
CA TYR A 191 3.81 -17.81 1.62
C TYR A 191 3.18 -17.45 0.26
N LEU A 192 3.24 -16.17 -0.14
CA LEU A 192 2.73 -15.73 -1.44
C LEU A 192 3.44 -16.40 -2.61
N TYR A 193 4.78 -16.52 -2.55
CA TYR A 193 5.53 -17.21 -3.59
C TYR A 193 5.19 -18.69 -3.65
N ASN A 194 5.13 -19.35 -2.49
CA ASN A 194 4.80 -20.78 -2.41
C ASN A 194 3.41 -21.05 -2.97
N TYR A 195 2.41 -20.30 -2.52
CA TYR A 195 1.04 -20.44 -3.01
C TYR A 195 0.96 -20.20 -4.52
N ALA A 196 1.52 -19.07 -5.00
CA ALA A 196 1.50 -18.74 -6.42
C ALA A 196 2.13 -19.82 -7.29
N LYS A 197 3.27 -20.39 -6.86
CA LYS A 197 3.93 -21.50 -7.54
C LYS A 197 3.05 -22.76 -7.58
N ASN A 198 2.41 -23.11 -6.46
CA ASN A 198 1.54 -24.28 -6.35
C ASN A 198 0.30 -24.18 -7.24
N VAL A 199 -0.23 -22.97 -7.46
CA VAL A 199 -1.37 -22.74 -8.38
C VAL A 199 -0.92 -22.47 -9.82
N GLY A 200 0.35 -22.74 -10.14
CA GLY A 200 0.91 -22.68 -11.49
C GLY A 200 1.24 -21.27 -11.99
N CYS A 201 1.30 -20.27 -11.12
CA CYS A 201 1.76 -18.94 -11.49
C CYS A 201 3.30 -18.86 -11.53
N ASN A 202 3.84 -18.06 -12.46
CA ASN A 202 5.27 -17.77 -12.56
C ASN A 202 5.62 -16.35 -12.10
N LYS A 203 4.62 -15.53 -11.81
CA LYS A 203 4.80 -14.17 -11.30
C LYS A 203 3.89 -13.86 -10.13
N ILE A 204 4.38 -13.03 -9.19
CA ILE A 204 3.56 -12.36 -8.20
C ILE A 204 3.58 -10.85 -8.45
N ALA A 205 2.42 -10.21 -8.41
CA ALA A 205 2.27 -8.76 -8.54
C ALA A 205 1.96 -8.14 -7.18
N LEU A 206 2.74 -7.13 -6.78
CA LEU A 206 2.57 -6.40 -5.53
C LEU A 206 2.23 -4.94 -5.78
N GLY A 207 1.30 -4.39 -5.00
CA GLY A 207 0.74 -3.04 -5.13
C GLY A 207 1.63 -1.91 -4.60
N HIS A 208 2.95 -1.98 -4.77
CA HIS A 208 3.84 -0.87 -4.43
C HIS A 208 3.80 0.19 -5.53
N HIS A 209 3.70 1.45 -5.13
CA HIS A 209 3.52 2.59 -6.02
C HIS A 209 4.73 3.55 -5.99
N TYR A 210 4.70 4.60 -6.79
CA TYR A 210 5.79 5.56 -6.96
C TYR A 210 6.30 6.15 -5.63
N ASP A 211 5.39 6.51 -4.74
CA ASP A 211 5.75 7.12 -3.45
C ASP A 211 6.48 6.12 -2.55
N ASP A 212 6.13 4.82 -2.57
CA ASP A 212 6.90 3.77 -1.88
C ASP A 212 8.34 3.67 -2.39
N VAL A 213 8.54 3.88 -3.70
CA VAL A 213 9.86 3.82 -4.33
C VAL A 213 10.74 4.96 -3.85
N ILE A 214 10.26 6.21 -3.90
CA ILE A 214 11.04 7.38 -3.46
C ILE A 214 11.31 7.35 -1.96
N GLU A 215 10.36 6.89 -1.14
CA GLU A 215 10.56 6.65 0.28
C GLU A 215 11.67 5.61 0.52
N THR A 216 11.67 4.52 -0.24
CA THR A 216 12.67 3.44 -0.10
C THR A 216 14.07 3.94 -0.48
N ILE A 217 14.20 4.77 -1.51
CA ILE A 217 15.49 5.38 -1.92
C ILE A 217 16.03 6.22 -0.76
N LEU A 218 15.25 7.17 -0.25
CA LEU A 218 15.69 8.04 0.84
C LEU A 218 15.94 7.28 2.14
N MET A 219 15.10 6.29 2.49
CA MET A 219 15.34 5.45 3.65
C MET A 219 16.64 4.65 3.53
N GLY A 220 16.96 4.16 2.33
CA GLY A 220 18.24 3.51 2.05
C GLY A 220 19.44 4.41 2.32
N MET A 221 19.38 5.65 1.87
CA MET A 221 20.44 6.66 2.08
C MET A 221 20.54 7.10 3.53
N LEU A 222 19.41 7.51 4.15
CA LEU A 222 19.40 8.14 5.47
C LEU A 222 19.62 7.15 6.62
N TYR A 223 19.16 5.91 6.48
CA TYR A 223 19.15 4.93 7.58
C TYR A 223 19.86 3.64 7.26
N GLY A 224 20.25 3.42 6.01
CA GLY A 224 20.87 2.17 5.54
C GLY A 224 22.28 2.37 4.95
N ALA A 225 22.75 3.63 4.81
CA ALA A 225 24.01 3.97 4.15
C ALA A 225 24.14 3.28 2.76
N GLN A 226 23.04 3.23 2.00
CA GLN A 226 22.97 2.54 0.71
C GLN A 226 22.17 3.36 -0.30
N VAL A 227 22.69 3.48 -1.52
CA VAL A 227 21.93 3.99 -2.67
C VAL A 227 21.29 2.79 -3.37
N GLN A 228 20.04 2.52 -3.06
CA GLN A 228 19.29 1.41 -3.63
C GLN A 228 17.81 1.74 -3.75
N THR A 229 17.11 1.04 -4.64
CA THR A 229 15.69 1.21 -4.84
C THR A 229 14.92 -0.10 -4.72
N MET A 230 13.61 0.02 -4.67
CA MET A 230 12.67 -1.07 -4.84
C MET A 230 12.55 -1.36 -6.35
N MET A 231 13.15 -2.44 -6.83
CA MET A 231 13.15 -2.76 -8.27
C MET A 231 11.72 -3.04 -8.79
N PRO A 232 11.36 -2.55 -9.99
CA PRO A 232 10.05 -2.81 -10.60
C PRO A 232 9.82 -4.29 -10.94
N LYS A 233 10.91 -5.03 -11.18
CA LYS A 233 10.93 -6.46 -11.51
C LYS A 233 12.10 -7.15 -10.83
N LEU A 234 11.85 -8.31 -10.20
CA LEU A 234 12.87 -9.10 -9.53
C LEU A 234 12.67 -10.59 -9.82
N LYS A 235 13.75 -11.31 -10.08
CA LYS A 235 13.76 -12.78 -10.02
C LYS A 235 13.83 -13.20 -8.55
N SER A 236 13.08 -14.22 -8.18
CA SER A 236 13.17 -14.79 -6.85
C SER A 236 14.47 -15.60 -6.71
N THR A 237 15.18 -15.40 -5.61
CA THR A 237 16.37 -16.21 -5.30
C THR A 237 16.02 -17.54 -4.64
N ASN A 238 14.87 -17.62 -3.96
CA ASN A 238 14.47 -18.79 -3.18
C ASN A 238 13.41 -19.65 -3.90
N PHE A 239 12.77 -19.12 -4.94
CA PHE A 239 11.72 -19.80 -5.71
C PHE A 239 12.10 -19.74 -7.18
N GLU A 240 12.76 -20.80 -7.64
CA GLU A 240 13.21 -20.89 -9.02
C GLU A 240 12.06 -20.72 -10.02
N GLY A 241 12.31 -19.97 -11.08
CA GLY A 241 11.32 -19.65 -12.12
C GLY A 241 10.34 -18.54 -11.74
N MET A 242 10.26 -18.13 -10.46
CA MET A 242 9.34 -17.10 -10.00
C MET A 242 9.92 -15.70 -10.11
N GLN A 243 9.04 -14.75 -10.44
CA GLN A 243 9.37 -13.32 -10.49
C GLN A 243 8.37 -12.50 -9.66
N LEU A 244 8.85 -11.38 -9.14
CA LEU A 244 8.03 -10.34 -8.52
C LEU A 244 7.95 -9.14 -9.45
N ILE A 245 6.75 -8.61 -9.65
CA ILE A 245 6.52 -7.39 -10.44
C ILE A 245 5.74 -6.35 -9.62
N ARG A 246 5.94 -5.06 -9.96
CA ARG A 246 5.28 -3.91 -9.33
C ARG A 246 4.64 -3.02 -10.39
N PRO A 247 3.43 -3.34 -10.84
CA PRO A 247 2.80 -2.61 -11.95
C PRO A 247 2.39 -1.17 -11.61
N LEU A 248 2.20 -0.85 -10.31
CA LEU A 248 1.88 0.50 -9.86
C LEU A 248 3.11 1.42 -9.73
N TYR A 249 4.30 0.98 -10.16
CA TYR A 249 5.59 1.63 -9.95
C TYR A 249 5.64 3.12 -10.36
N LEU A 250 4.88 3.51 -11.36
CA LEU A 250 4.80 4.88 -11.89
C LEU A 250 3.54 5.65 -11.43
N ILE A 251 2.67 5.05 -10.62
CA ILE A 251 1.42 5.65 -10.15
C ILE A 251 1.66 6.34 -8.81
N ARG A 252 1.10 7.54 -8.64
CA ARG A 252 1.19 8.32 -7.40
C ARG A 252 0.14 7.88 -6.39
N GLU A 253 0.50 7.91 -5.10
CA GLU A 253 -0.44 7.61 -4.02
C GLU A 253 -1.66 8.52 -4.04
N ASP A 254 -1.47 9.80 -4.36
CA ASP A 254 -2.55 10.78 -4.42
C ASP A 254 -3.54 10.49 -5.55
N ASP A 255 -3.08 9.98 -6.70
CA ASP A 255 -3.96 9.54 -7.79
C ASP A 255 -4.79 8.32 -7.38
N ILE A 256 -4.21 7.40 -6.58
CA ILE A 256 -4.92 6.25 -6.01
C ILE A 256 -6.00 6.70 -5.02
N LYS A 257 -5.67 7.66 -4.15
CA LYS A 257 -6.62 8.26 -3.20
C LYS A 257 -7.75 8.96 -3.94
N ALA A 258 -7.43 9.75 -4.97
CA ALA A 258 -8.42 10.45 -5.78
C ALA A 258 -9.41 9.48 -6.45
N TRP A 259 -8.92 8.32 -6.93
CA TRP A 259 -9.79 7.26 -7.45
C TRP A 259 -10.67 6.66 -6.36
N ARG A 260 -10.11 6.31 -5.22
CA ARG A 260 -10.84 5.81 -4.05
C ARG A 260 -11.97 6.74 -3.65
N ASP A 261 -11.65 8.03 -3.51
CA ASP A 261 -12.58 9.05 -3.01
C ASP A 261 -13.67 9.38 -4.03
N ALA A 262 -13.35 9.32 -5.34
CA ALA A 262 -14.32 9.57 -6.41
C ALA A 262 -15.44 8.52 -6.47
N TYR A 263 -15.18 7.31 -5.97
CA TYR A 263 -16.15 6.20 -5.98
C TYR A 263 -16.54 5.74 -4.58
N ASP A 264 -16.27 6.56 -3.57
CA ASP A 264 -16.60 6.26 -2.16
C ASP A 264 -16.20 4.83 -1.76
N LEU A 265 -14.95 4.46 -2.11
CA LEU A 265 -14.41 3.14 -1.83
C LEU A 265 -13.72 3.12 -0.47
N HIS A 266 -14.09 2.14 0.34
CA HIS A 266 -13.57 1.99 1.69
C HIS A 266 -12.78 0.70 1.81
N PHE A 267 -11.51 0.83 2.20
CA PHE A 267 -10.59 -0.29 2.32
C PHE A 267 -10.02 -0.41 3.72
N ILE A 268 -9.54 -1.59 4.08
CA ILE A 268 -8.83 -1.75 5.34
C ILE A 268 -7.56 -0.90 5.34
N GLN A 269 -7.33 -0.17 6.42
CA GLN A 269 -6.14 0.67 6.57
C GLN A 269 -4.96 -0.12 7.15
N CYS A 270 -5.23 -0.96 8.13
CA CYS A 270 -4.27 -1.86 8.72
C CYS A 270 -4.91 -3.22 8.98
N ALA A 271 -4.31 -4.26 8.42
CA ALA A 271 -4.78 -5.63 8.52
C ALA A 271 -4.22 -6.37 9.74
N CYS A 272 -3.36 -5.73 10.52
CA CYS A 272 -2.63 -6.35 11.60
C CYS A 272 -3.52 -6.50 12.86
N LYS A 273 -3.55 -7.69 13.48
CA LYS A 273 -4.17 -7.91 14.80
C LYS A 273 -3.49 -7.09 15.91
N PHE A 274 -2.27 -6.66 15.67
CA PHE A 274 -1.43 -5.93 16.61
C PHE A 274 -1.55 -4.40 16.51
N THR A 275 -2.61 -3.86 15.89
CA THR A 275 -2.80 -2.41 15.82
C THR A 275 -2.80 -1.75 17.20
N ASP A 276 -3.29 -2.44 18.21
CA ASP A 276 -3.36 -1.94 19.60
C ASP A 276 -2.01 -2.05 20.35
N THR A 277 -1.10 -2.91 19.88
CA THR A 277 0.23 -3.15 20.47
C THR A 277 1.39 -2.87 19.51
N CYS A 278 1.09 -2.51 18.27
CA CYS A 278 2.10 -2.28 17.23
C CYS A 278 2.89 -1.00 17.53
N THR A 279 4.20 -1.14 17.74
CA THR A 279 5.12 0.00 17.95
C THR A 279 5.14 0.98 16.78
N THR A 280 4.73 0.55 15.59
CA THR A 280 4.60 1.38 14.39
C THR A 280 3.28 2.15 14.35
N CYS A 281 2.27 1.69 15.13
CA CYS A 281 0.92 2.25 15.17
C CYS A 281 0.56 2.82 16.55
N ARG A 282 1.51 2.88 17.50
CA ARG A 282 1.26 3.40 18.85
C ARG A 282 0.93 4.89 18.84
N PRO A 283 -0.05 5.32 19.67
CA PRO A 283 -0.47 6.72 19.76
C PRO A 283 0.58 7.64 20.39
N ASP A 284 1.53 7.12 21.17
CA ASP A 284 2.45 7.88 22.05
C ASP A 284 3.51 8.70 21.30
N GLY A 285 3.54 8.67 19.98
CA GLY A 285 4.39 9.54 19.16
C GLY A 285 5.90 9.41 19.37
N GLN A 286 6.36 8.58 20.31
CA GLN A 286 7.77 8.41 20.61
C GLN A 286 8.51 7.53 19.61
N ASN A 287 7.78 6.73 18.82
CA ASN A 287 8.35 5.90 17.74
C ASN A 287 7.69 6.21 16.39
N ARG A 288 7.95 7.40 15.85
CA ARG A 288 7.65 7.65 14.43
C ARG A 288 8.37 6.62 13.60
N SER A 289 7.64 5.84 12.79
CA SER A 289 8.29 4.92 11.87
C SER A 289 9.22 5.71 10.94
N LYS A 290 10.41 5.18 10.65
CA LYS A 290 11.38 5.80 9.71
C LYS A 290 10.70 6.17 8.39
N ARG A 291 9.73 5.38 7.94
CA ARG A 291 8.94 5.66 6.74
C ARG A 291 8.07 6.91 6.88
N GLN A 292 7.40 7.10 8.02
CA GLN A 292 6.60 8.30 8.27
C GLN A 292 7.45 9.56 8.31
N ALA A 293 8.60 9.50 8.98
CA ALA A 293 9.57 10.61 9.01
C ALA A 293 10.08 10.94 7.60
N THR A 294 10.34 9.93 6.77
CA THR A 294 10.75 10.12 5.37
C THR A 294 9.64 10.74 4.53
N LYS A 295 8.38 10.33 4.70
CA LYS A 295 7.24 10.98 4.03
C LYS A 295 7.12 12.47 4.37
N GLU A 296 7.31 12.81 5.63
CA GLU A 296 7.27 14.21 6.08
C GLU A 296 8.44 15.01 5.49
N LEU A 297 9.64 14.44 5.47
CA LEU A 297 10.81 15.05 4.84
C LEU A 297 10.57 15.33 3.35
N ILE A 298 10.06 14.36 2.60
CA ILE A 298 9.74 14.54 1.17
C ILE A 298 8.73 15.68 0.99
N ARG A 299 7.70 15.76 1.85
CA ARG A 299 6.71 16.84 1.79
C ARG A 299 7.32 18.22 2.07
N MET A 300 8.28 18.29 3.00
CA MET A 300 9.00 19.54 3.27
C MET A 300 9.85 19.94 2.06
N LEU A 301 10.66 19.04 1.55
CA LEU A 301 11.48 19.28 0.37
C LEU A 301 10.66 19.69 -0.87
N LYS A 302 9.48 19.11 -1.04
CA LYS A 302 8.57 19.44 -2.15
C LYS A 302 8.05 20.88 -2.10
N LYS A 303 7.94 21.48 -0.92
CA LYS A 303 7.55 22.89 -0.78
C LYS A 303 8.62 23.84 -1.31
N GLU A 304 9.89 23.46 -1.19
CA GLU A 304 11.04 24.24 -1.64
C GLU A 304 11.38 23.94 -3.11
N SER A 305 11.26 22.67 -3.52
CA SER A 305 11.54 22.22 -4.87
C SER A 305 10.43 21.30 -5.39
N PRO A 306 9.54 21.79 -6.27
CA PRO A 306 8.42 21.01 -6.81
C PRO A 306 8.83 19.72 -7.52
N ASP A 307 10.03 19.67 -8.13
CA ASP A 307 10.56 18.53 -8.87
C ASP A 307 11.33 17.52 -8.00
N VAL A 308 11.47 17.75 -6.69
CA VAL A 308 12.31 16.93 -5.80
C VAL A 308 11.97 15.43 -5.85
N GLU A 309 10.67 15.10 -5.88
CA GLU A 309 10.22 13.71 -5.94
C GLU A 309 10.69 13.02 -7.22
N LYS A 310 10.67 13.74 -8.34
CA LYS A 310 11.17 13.26 -9.64
C LYS A 310 12.70 13.12 -9.63
N CYS A 311 13.40 14.06 -9.00
CA CYS A 311 14.85 14.00 -8.84
C CYS A 311 15.27 12.79 -8.00
N ILE A 312 14.59 12.54 -6.86
CA ILE A 312 14.84 11.35 -6.02
C ILE A 312 14.60 10.07 -6.83
N PHE A 313 13.47 9.99 -7.55
CA PHE A 313 13.15 8.80 -8.34
C PHE A 313 14.22 8.53 -9.41
N ARG A 314 14.62 9.56 -10.16
CA ARG A 314 15.59 9.43 -11.26
C ARG A 314 17.04 9.26 -10.81
N SER A 315 17.38 9.60 -9.57
CA SER A 315 18.74 9.47 -9.06
C SER A 315 19.28 8.04 -9.12
N VAL A 316 18.42 7.04 -9.01
CA VAL A 316 18.80 5.62 -9.11
C VAL A 316 18.73 5.06 -10.53
N GLU A 317 18.20 5.83 -11.48
CA GLU A 317 18.21 5.50 -12.92
C GLU A 317 19.43 6.14 -13.63
N ASN A 318 20.06 7.14 -12.99
CA ASN A 318 21.15 7.94 -13.56
C ASN A 318 22.36 7.97 -12.61
N VAL A 319 22.83 6.79 -12.22
CA VAL A 319 24.04 6.65 -11.37
C VAL A 319 25.28 6.68 -12.26
N ASN A 320 26.15 7.67 -12.05
CA ASN A 320 27.46 7.72 -12.69
C ASN A 320 28.48 6.96 -11.83
N LEU A 321 28.91 5.79 -12.31
CA LEU A 321 29.85 4.93 -11.59
C LEU A 321 31.25 5.50 -11.49
N ASP A 322 31.65 6.41 -12.40
CA ASP A 322 32.98 7.05 -12.40
C ASP A 322 33.13 8.08 -11.25
N THR A 323 32.01 8.45 -10.63
CA THR A 323 31.99 9.44 -9.54
C THR A 323 31.52 8.87 -8.20
N VAL A 324 31.53 7.54 -8.05
CA VAL A 324 31.25 6.86 -6.78
C VAL A 324 32.51 6.16 -6.25
N ILE A 325 32.72 6.24 -4.94
CA ILE A 325 33.92 5.66 -4.30
C ILE A 325 33.92 4.14 -4.42
N ALA A 326 32.76 3.51 -4.28
CA ALA A 326 32.60 2.05 -4.43
C ALA A 326 31.17 1.68 -4.76
N TYR A 327 30.98 0.56 -5.45
CA TYR A 327 29.66 -0.01 -5.74
C TYR A 327 29.70 -1.55 -5.62
N LYS A 328 28.52 -2.15 -5.41
CA LYS A 328 28.37 -3.61 -5.33
C LYS A 328 27.70 -4.15 -6.58
N LYS A 329 28.31 -5.14 -7.22
CA LYS A 329 27.75 -5.85 -8.39
C LYS A 329 28.07 -7.33 -8.30
N GLY A 330 27.03 -8.19 -8.44
CA GLY A 330 27.22 -9.63 -8.39
C GLY A 330 27.81 -10.17 -7.06
N GLY A 331 27.52 -9.51 -5.93
CA GLY A 331 28.07 -9.84 -4.61
C GLY A 331 29.51 -9.37 -4.36
N LYS A 332 30.17 -8.77 -5.36
CA LYS A 332 31.52 -8.18 -5.22
C LYS A 332 31.42 -6.68 -5.02
N THR A 333 32.32 -6.12 -4.23
CA THR A 333 32.53 -4.68 -4.10
C THR A 333 33.61 -4.26 -5.11
N HIS A 334 33.32 -3.24 -5.88
CA HIS A 334 34.24 -2.58 -6.80
C HIS A 334 34.59 -1.22 -6.22
N ASN A 335 35.86 -0.91 -6.12
CA ASN A 335 36.39 0.36 -5.61
C ASN A 335 36.96 1.18 -6.76
N PHE A 336 36.92 2.52 -6.68
CA PHE A 336 37.49 3.38 -7.73
C PHE A 336 38.97 3.14 -7.92
N LEU A 337 39.70 2.70 -6.88
CA LEU A 337 41.10 2.35 -6.96
C LEU A 337 41.39 1.10 -7.78
N ASP A 338 40.38 0.24 -8.03
CA ASP A 338 40.61 -1.00 -8.82
C ASP A 338 41.03 -0.73 -10.26
N SER A 339 40.72 0.48 -10.79
CA SER A 339 41.04 0.92 -12.16
C SER A 339 41.66 2.32 -12.23
N TYR A 340 42.15 2.86 -11.10
CA TYR A 340 42.63 4.25 -11.04
C TYR A 340 43.97 4.47 -11.81
N ASP A 341 44.83 3.47 -11.82
CA ASP A 341 46.14 3.52 -12.45
C ASP A 341 46.17 2.81 -13.83
N GLU A 342 45.03 2.33 -14.33
CA GLU A 342 44.85 1.80 -15.68
C GLU A 342 44.57 2.92 -16.68
#